data_5f52f3edf16ae8a67d4ed79f70dbbb8a
#
_entry.id   5f52f3edf16ae8a67d4ed79f70dbbb8a
#
_cell.length_a   1.000
_cell.length_b   1.000
_cell.length_c   1.000
_cell.angle_alpha   90.00
_cell.angle_beta   90.00
_cell.angle_gamma   90.00
#
_symmetry.space_group_name_H-M   'P 1'
#
loop_
_entity.id
_entity.type
_entity.pdbx_description
1 polymer ?
#
loop_
_entity_poly.entity_id
_entity_poly.type
_entity_poly.pdbx_seq_one_letter_code
_entity_poly.pdbx_strand_id
1 'polypeptide(L)'
;MKKIVFTLIFALFGISSAFAQFEKGKYYLAATTNSGGFSYSKAHKVRFNLGVNGGYMFEEAWMAIADMGFDYHNKDMQTFYVGGKLRYLIEQNGLFLQAGAKYVHGAPNFNDVQITPEVGYCFFLNRHLTLEPSLYYDVSLSDFSEKSEFGVKIGLAWYFENSKKPSDYVKRRK
;
A
#
# COMPACT_ATOMS: atom_id res chain seq x y z
N MET A 1 1.43 -32.58 3.00
CA MET A 1 1.34 -31.27 3.65
C MET A 1 1.62 -30.11 2.68
N LYS A 2 2.72 -30.08 1.89
CA LYS A 2 3.01 -28.99 0.92
C LYS A 2 1.92 -28.78 -0.14
N LYS A 3 1.27 -29.85 -0.64
CA LYS A 3 0.18 -29.76 -1.64
C LYS A 3 -1.10 -29.12 -1.09
N ILE A 4 -1.42 -29.38 0.19
CA ILE A 4 -2.62 -28.82 0.85
C ILE A 4 -2.48 -27.32 1.07
N VAL A 5 -1.28 -26.86 1.46
CA VAL A 5 -0.98 -25.43 1.62
C VAL A 5 -1.09 -24.70 0.27
N PHE A 6 -0.60 -25.31 -0.82
CA PHE A 6 -0.69 -24.74 -2.17
C PHE A 6 -2.15 -24.65 -2.67
N THR A 7 -2.95 -25.68 -2.39
CA THR A 7 -4.38 -25.71 -2.73
C THR A 7 -5.17 -24.68 -1.91
N LEU A 8 -4.84 -24.50 -0.63
CA LEU A 8 -5.47 -23.50 0.23
C LEU A 8 -5.13 -22.07 -0.23
N ILE A 9 -3.90 -21.82 -0.63
CA ILE A 9 -3.47 -20.55 -1.21
C ILE A 9 -4.23 -20.29 -2.51
N PHE A 10 -4.35 -21.30 -3.41
CA PHE A 10 -5.07 -21.17 -4.68
C PHE A 10 -6.59 -21.00 -4.47
N ALA A 11 -7.18 -21.63 -3.46
CA ALA A 11 -8.60 -21.46 -3.11
C ALA A 11 -8.90 -20.05 -2.55
N LEU A 12 -7.96 -19.43 -1.84
CA LEU A 12 -8.07 -18.04 -1.39
C LEU A 12 -8.04 -17.03 -2.55
N PHE A 13 -7.35 -17.35 -3.64
CA PHE A 13 -7.35 -16.52 -4.86
C PHE A 13 -8.66 -16.60 -5.68
N GLY A 14 -9.50 -17.61 -5.42
CA GLY A 14 -10.72 -17.88 -6.23
C GLY A 14 -12.02 -17.27 -5.72
N ILE A 15 -12.06 -16.59 -4.57
CA ILE A 15 -13.33 -16.23 -3.90
C ILE A 15 -13.63 -14.71 -3.93
N SER A 16 -12.88 -13.90 -4.59
CA SER A 16 -13.18 -12.46 -4.64
C SER A 16 -13.88 -12.07 -5.93
N SER A 17 -15.22 -12.08 -5.92
CA SER A 17 -16.02 -11.30 -6.88
C SER A 17 -15.82 -9.82 -6.56
N ALA A 18 -14.70 -9.27 -7.00
CA ALA A 18 -14.32 -7.87 -6.79
C ALA A 18 -15.03 -6.94 -7.80
N PHE A 19 -16.30 -7.24 -8.12
CA PHE A 19 -17.07 -6.41 -9.03
C PHE A 19 -17.51 -5.12 -8.33
N ALA A 20 -17.22 -3.97 -8.94
CA ALA A 20 -17.76 -2.64 -8.62
C ALA A 20 -17.24 -1.96 -7.33
N GLN A 21 -16.05 -2.27 -6.86
CA GLN A 21 -15.55 -1.60 -5.64
C GLN A 21 -14.57 -0.45 -5.90
N PHE A 22 -14.04 -0.34 -7.13
CA PHE A 22 -13.05 0.68 -7.49
C PHE A 22 -13.66 1.82 -8.31
N GLU A 23 -14.72 2.44 -7.76
CA GLU A 23 -15.43 3.54 -8.41
C GLU A 23 -14.77 4.89 -8.12
N LYS A 24 -14.82 5.77 -9.11
CA LYS A 24 -14.45 7.17 -8.97
C LYS A 24 -15.14 7.84 -7.77
N GLY A 25 -14.40 8.64 -7.04
CA GLY A 25 -14.94 9.41 -5.89
C GLY A 25 -14.78 8.73 -4.54
N LYS A 26 -14.24 7.52 -4.48
CA LYS A 26 -13.95 6.85 -3.20
C LYS A 26 -12.68 7.37 -2.55
N TYR A 27 -12.71 7.44 -1.24
CA TYR A 27 -11.54 7.70 -0.40
C TYR A 27 -10.94 6.39 0.09
N TYR A 28 -9.65 6.41 0.31
CA TYR A 28 -8.84 5.30 0.75
C TYR A 28 -8.03 5.70 1.97
N LEU A 29 -8.01 4.86 2.98
CA LEU A 29 -7.15 5.00 4.16
C LEU A 29 -6.57 3.63 4.49
N ALA A 30 -5.25 3.55 4.61
CA ALA A 30 -4.60 2.29 4.96
C ALA A 30 -3.51 2.47 6.01
N ALA A 31 -3.39 1.46 6.86
CA ALA A 31 -2.21 1.23 7.68
C ALA A 31 -1.37 0.13 7.02
N THR A 32 -0.08 0.37 6.88
CA THR A 32 0.85 -0.55 6.22
C THR A 32 2.04 -0.88 7.10
N THR A 33 2.57 -2.08 6.93
CA THR A 33 3.83 -2.50 7.55
C THR A 33 4.67 -3.27 6.54
N ASN A 34 5.97 -3.04 6.52
CA ASN A 34 6.90 -3.75 5.63
C ASN A 34 7.29 -5.11 6.22
N SER A 35 7.92 -5.97 5.43
CA SER A 35 8.31 -7.35 5.78
C SER A 35 9.19 -7.51 7.01
N GLY A 36 9.68 -6.40 7.57
CA GLY A 36 10.32 -6.36 8.88
C GLY A 36 9.45 -5.77 9.98
N GLY A 37 8.15 -5.59 9.74
CA GLY A 37 7.22 -4.78 10.51
C GLY A 37 7.21 -4.94 12.02
N PHE A 38 7.43 -6.14 12.49
CA PHE A 38 7.79 -6.42 13.87
C PHE A 38 8.75 -7.61 13.87
N SER A 39 10.02 -7.37 14.12
CA SER A 39 11.00 -8.44 14.30
C SER A 39 11.77 -8.25 15.60
N TYR A 40 11.98 -9.34 16.31
CA TYR A 40 12.82 -9.41 17.49
C TYR A 40 13.98 -10.34 17.21
N SER A 41 15.20 -9.85 17.33
CA SER A 41 16.42 -10.64 17.23
C SER A 41 17.32 -10.33 18.42
N LYS A 42 18.09 -11.32 18.88
CA LYS A 42 19.11 -11.12 19.93
C LYS A 42 20.18 -10.10 19.52
N ALA A 43 20.43 -9.96 18.20
CA ALA A 43 21.40 -9.02 17.65
C ALA A 43 20.80 -7.62 17.37
N HIS A 44 19.50 -7.55 17.01
CA HIS A 44 18.82 -6.31 16.61
C HIS A 44 17.51 -6.16 17.41
N LYS A 45 17.59 -5.76 18.66
CA LYS A 45 16.54 -5.71 19.68
C LYS A 45 15.08 -5.69 19.18
N VAL A 46 14.56 -4.63 18.68
CA VAL A 46 13.19 -4.50 18.13
C VAL A 46 13.22 -3.63 16.89
N ARG A 47 12.66 -4.13 15.78
CA ARG A 47 12.37 -3.34 14.58
C ARG A 47 10.86 -3.16 14.49
N PHE A 48 10.41 -1.95 14.28
CA PHE A 48 9.01 -1.62 14.07
C PHE A 48 8.88 -0.64 12.91
N ASN A 49 8.07 -1.00 11.93
CA ASN A 49 7.74 -0.16 10.81
C ASN A 49 6.23 0.03 10.72
N LEU A 50 5.79 1.26 10.64
CA LEU A 50 4.39 1.62 10.45
C LEU A 50 4.27 2.71 9.40
N GLY A 51 3.42 2.48 8.40
CA GLY A 51 3.03 3.47 7.41
C GLY A 51 1.54 3.76 7.47
N VAL A 52 1.17 4.97 7.08
CA VAL A 52 -0.21 5.40 6.89
C VAL A 52 -0.34 5.97 5.49
N ASN A 53 -1.35 5.53 4.75
CA ASN A 53 -1.63 5.95 3.39
C ASN A 53 -3.03 6.55 3.33
N GLY A 54 -3.16 7.73 2.74
CA GLY A 54 -4.44 8.36 2.42
C GLY A 54 -4.56 8.52 0.91
N GLY A 55 -5.69 8.16 0.32
CA GLY A 55 -5.86 8.20 -1.13
C GLY A 55 -7.25 8.63 -1.57
N TYR A 56 -7.33 9.02 -2.84
CA TYR A 56 -8.56 9.40 -3.51
C TYR A 56 -8.59 8.83 -4.93
N MET A 57 -9.69 8.17 -5.28
CA MET A 57 -9.96 7.66 -6.62
C MET A 57 -10.48 8.80 -7.50
N PHE A 58 -9.59 9.40 -8.29
CA PHE A 58 -9.93 10.52 -9.16
C PHE A 58 -10.52 10.07 -10.50
N GLU A 59 -10.28 8.82 -10.90
CA GLU A 59 -10.86 8.18 -12.07
C GLU A 59 -11.12 6.69 -11.76
N GLU A 60 -11.92 6.00 -12.58
CA GLU A 60 -12.11 4.56 -12.50
C GLU A 60 -10.75 3.86 -12.56
N ALA A 61 -10.51 2.93 -11.66
CA ALA A 61 -9.24 2.20 -11.51
C ALA A 61 -7.99 3.05 -11.14
N TRP A 62 -8.06 4.38 -11.09
CA TRP A 62 -6.93 5.23 -10.77
C TRP A 62 -7.06 5.94 -9.43
N MET A 63 -6.04 5.84 -8.62
CA MET A 63 -5.96 6.42 -7.28
C MET A 63 -4.68 7.21 -7.09
N ALA A 64 -4.80 8.44 -6.57
CA ALA A 64 -3.67 9.19 -6.02
C ALA A 64 -3.58 8.92 -4.52
N ILE A 65 -2.38 8.62 -4.03
CA ILE A 65 -2.12 8.26 -2.64
C ILE A 65 -1.02 9.16 -2.09
N ALA A 66 -1.25 9.75 -0.92
CA ALA A 66 -0.21 10.31 -0.08
C ALA A 66 0.17 9.26 0.97
N ASP A 67 1.45 9.06 1.20
CA ASP A 67 1.95 8.11 2.18
C ASP A 67 2.96 8.74 3.12
N MET A 68 2.95 8.30 4.35
CA MET A 68 3.92 8.65 5.38
C MET A 68 4.17 7.46 6.28
N GLY A 69 5.34 7.38 6.85
CA GLY A 69 5.64 6.30 7.77
C GLY A 69 6.90 6.53 8.56
N PHE A 70 7.04 5.67 9.54
CA PHE A 70 8.12 5.69 10.49
C PHE A 70 8.71 4.28 10.61
N ASP A 71 10.03 4.18 10.54
CA ASP A 71 10.78 2.94 10.74
C ASP A 71 11.72 3.12 11.94
N TYR A 72 11.54 2.29 12.95
CA TYR A 72 12.37 2.26 14.14
C TYR A 72 13.24 1.00 14.13
N HIS A 73 14.53 1.18 14.01
CA HIS A 73 15.49 0.08 13.86
C HIS A 73 16.43 -0.12 15.05
N ASN A 74 16.47 0.77 15.97
CA ASN A 74 17.25 0.78 17.21
C ASN A 74 17.34 2.23 17.69
N LYS A 75 17.88 2.48 18.90
CA LYS A 75 17.98 3.84 19.44
C LYS A 75 18.71 4.84 18.53
N ASP A 76 19.54 4.35 17.60
CA ASP A 76 20.41 5.18 16.76
C ASP A 76 19.97 5.25 15.28
N MET A 77 18.91 4.53 14.88
CA MET A 77 18.44 4.50 13.47
C MET A 77 16.91 4.65 13.44
N GLN A 78 16.45 5.87 13.39
CA GLN A 78 15.07 6.24 13.19
C GLN A 78 14.91 6.86 11.81
N THR A 79 13.97 6.36 11.02
CA THR A 79 13.73 6.85 9.68
C THR A 79 12.27 7.26 9.55
N PHE A 80 12.05 8.44 9.01
CA PHE A 80 10.72 8.95 8.65
C PHE A 80 10.66 9.16 7.14
N TYR A 81 9.55 8.83 6.54
CA TYR A 81 9.33 9.11 5.11
C TYR A 81 7.96 9.76 4.86
N VAL A 82 7.92 10.57 3.81
CA VAL A 82 6.70 11.13 3.25
C VAL A 82 6.77 11.07 1.73
N GLY A 83 5.67 10.73 1.09
CA GLY A 83 5.66 10.54 -0.34
C GLY A 83 4.28 10.63 -0.98
N GLY A 84 4.26 10.44 -2.29
CA GLY A 84 3.06 10.35 -3.10
C GLY A 84 3.17 9.26 -4.14
N LYS A 85 2.07 8.57 -4.41
CA LYS A 85 1.99 7.44 -5.34
C LYS A 85 0.77 7.56 -6.24
N LEU A 86 0.88 7.02 -7.43
CA LEU A 86 -0.24 6.73 -8.31
C LEU A 86 -0.43 5.21 -8.34
N ARG A 87 -1.67 4.78 -8.12
CA ARG A 87 -2.08 3.37 -8.16
C ARG A 87 -3.05 3.15 -9.29
N TYR A 88 -2.81 2.10 -10.05
CA TYR A 88 -3.74 1.55 -11.02
C TYR A 88 -4.28 0.21 -10.50
N LEU A 89 -5.59 0.08 -10.43
CA LEU A 89 -6.30 -1.11 -9.95
C LEU A 89 -6.83 -1.90 -11.15
N ILE A 90 -6.47 -3.18 -11.24
CA ILE A 90 -7.02 -4.06 -12.27
C ILE A 90 -8.33 -4.63 -11.74
N GLU A 91 -9.45 -4.04 -12.19
CA GLU A 91 -10.78 -4.28 -11.64
C GLU A 91 -11.23 -5.76 -11.66
N GLN A 92 -10.77 -6.51 -12.66
CA GLN A 92 -11.21 -7.89 -12.87
C GLN A 92 -10.67 -8.88 -11.83
N ASN A 93 -9.53 -8.60 -11.21
CA ASN A 93 -8.85 -9.57 -10.36
C ASN A 93 -8.31 -9.01 -9.04
N GLY A 94 -8.49 -7.71 -8.77
CA GLY A 94 -8.01 -7.10 -7.54
C GLY A 94 -6.49 -6.85 -7.47
N LEU A 95 -5.76 -7.10 -8.56
CA LEU A 95 -4.35 -6.72 -8.66
C LEU A 95 -4.22 -5.20 -8.74
N PHE A 96 -3.18 -4.65 -8.14
CA PHE A 96 -2.81 -3.26 -8.35
C PHE A 96 -1.34 -3.12 -8.71
N LEU A 97 -1.10 -2.10 -9.52
CA LEU A 97 0.23 -1.60 -9.82
C LEU A 97 0.31 -0.17 -9.27
N GLN A 98 1.37 0.14 -8.57
CA GLN A 98 1.58 1.52 -8.14
C GLN A 98 3.03 1.91 -8.26
N ALA A 99 3.25 3.20 -8.45
CA ALA A 99 4.56 3.80 -8.45
C ALA A 99 4.48 5.19 -7.84
N GLY A 100 5.53 5.61 -7.16
CA GLY A 100 5.59 6.92 -6.56
C GLY A 100 6.99 7.32 -6.17
N ALA A 101 7.09 8.49 -5.57
CA ALA A 101 8.32 9.00 -4.99
C ALA A 101 8.11 9.33 -3.53
N LYS A 102 9.10 9.05 -2.71
CA LYS A 102 9.12 9.39 -1.29
C LYS A 102 10.45 10.05 -0.91
N TYR A 103 10.35 11.01 -0.01
CA TYR A 103 11.50 11.58 0.67
C TYR A 103 11.69 10.84 1.99
N VAL A 104 12.90 10.39 2.23
CA VAL A 104 13.29 9.61 3.40
C VAL A 104 14.30 10.42 4.20
N HIS A 105 13.99 10.62 5.47
CA HIS A 105 14.87 11.31 6.42
C HIS A 105 15.21 10.35 7.57
N GLY A 106 16.49 10.15 7.81
CA GLY A 106 16.98 9.27 8.87
C GLY A 106 18.03 9.94 9.76
N ALA A 107 18.07 9.57 11.05
CA ALA A 107 19.14 9.97 11.95
C ALA A 107 20.41 9.12 11.71
N PRO A 108 21.64 9.67 11.84
CA PRO A 108 22.01 11.04 12.21
C PRO A 108 22.29 12.00 11.04
N ASN A 109 21.81 11.99 9.90
CA ASN A 109 21.90 12.91 8.76
C ASN A 109 21.74 12.20 7.42
N PHE A 110 20.83 11.25 7.37
CA PHE A 110 20.49 10.55 6.15
C PHE A 110 19.31 11.23 5.46
N ASN A 111 19.47 11.68 4.23
CA ASN A 111 18.41 12.18 3.39
C ASN A 111 18.48 11.47 2.04
N ASP A 112 17.35 10.98 1.56
CA ASP A 112 17.28 10.31 0.27
C ASP A 112 15.92 10.56 -0.40
N VAL A 113 15.92 10.54 -1.71
CA VAL A 113 14.69 10.49 -2.52
C VAL A 113 14.66 9.15 -3.19
N GLN A 114 13.55 8.43 -3.00
CA GLN A 114 13.38 7.09 -3.54
C GLN A 114 12.18 7.03 -4.47
N ILE A 115 12.32 6.29 -5.56
CA ILE A 115 11.22 5.91 -6.45
C ILE A 115 10.82 4.48 -6.09
N THR A 116 9.52 4.28 -5.84
CA THR A 116 9.00 2.98 -5.37
C THR A 116 7.97 2.43 -6.35
N PRO A 117 8.37 1.60 -7.33
CA PRO A 117 7.43 0.69 -8.00
C PRO A 117 6.97 -0.40 -7.04
N GLU A 118 5.68 -0.73 -7.11
CA GLU A 118 5.05 -1.71 -6.24
C GLU A 118 3.94 -2.44 -6.98
N VAL A 119 3.81 -3.74 -6.75
CA VAL A 119 2.73 -4.60 -7.24
C VAL A 119 2.10 -5.34 -6.07
N GLY A 120 0.78 -5.39 -6.01
CA GLY A 120 0.10 -6.04 -4.91
C GLY A 120 -1.30 -6.51 -5.29
N TYR A 121 -1.99 -7.01 -4.30
CA TYR A 121 -3.31 -7.59 -4.44
C TYR A 121 -4.24 -7.11 -3.32
N CYS A 122 -5.48 -6.74 -3.68
CA CYS A 122 -6.53 -6.35 -2.75
C CYS A 122 -7.40 -7.57 -2.40
N PHE A 123 -7.19 -8.16 -1.24
CA PHE A 123 -8.09 -9.17 -0.68
C PHE A 123 -9.22 -8.49 0.06
N PHE A 124 -10.43 -8.52 -0.48
CA PHE A 124 -11.61 -7.95 0.16
C PHE A 124 -12.06 -8.81 1.34
N LEU A 125 -11.89 -8.31 2.56
CA LEU A 125 -12.42 -8.91 3.78
C LEU A 125 -13.91 -8.59 3.94
N ASN A 126 -14.32 -7.41 3.47
CA ASN A 126 -15.71 -7.01 3.35
C ASN A 126 -15.83 -5.89 2.28
N ARG A 127 -17.02 -5.26 2.14
CA ARG A 127 -17.28 -4.20 1.13
C ARG A 127 -16.37 -2.98 1.23
N HIS A 128 -15.76 -2.74 2.38
CA HIS A 128 -14.98 -1.53 2.64
C HIS A 128 -13.55 -1.82 3.09
N LEU A 129 -13.28 -3.03 3.57
CA LEU A 129 -12.00 -3.40 4.18
C LEU A 129 -11.27 -4.39 3.30
N THR A 130 -10.01 -4.10 3.01
CA THR A 130 -9.11 -4.95 2.25
C THR A 130 -7.84 -5.27 3.02
N LEU A 131 -7.30 -6.46 2.79
CA LEU A 131 -5.93 -6.82 3.13
C LEU A 131 -5.10 -6.73 1.85
N GLU A 132 -4.01 -5.97 1.89
CA GLU A 132 -3.23 -5.62 0.69
C GLU A 132 -1.76 -6.07 0.83
N PRO A 133 -1.43 -7.36 0.58
CA PRO A 133 -0.05 -7.76 0.41
C PRO A 133 0.51 -7.18 -0.89
N SER A 134 1.77 -6.74 -0.85
CA SER A 134 2.47 -6.20 -2.00
C SER A 134 3.97 -6.47 -1.95
N LEU A 135 4.58 -6.44 -3.13
CA LEU A 135 6.01 -6.44 -3.34
C LEU A 135 6.42 -5.06 -3.83
N TYR A 136 7.43 -4.49 -3.24
CA TYR A 136 7.95 -3.18 -3.62
C TYR A 136 9.46 -3.22 -3.83
N TYR A 137 9.94 -2.27 -4.61
CA TYR A 137 11.34 -2.01 -4.79
C TYR A 137 11.62 -0.53 -4.62
N ASP A 138 12.35 -0.16 -3.59
CA ASP A 138 12.78 1.21 -3.34
C ASP A 138 14.07 1.48 -4.09
N VAL A 139 14.00 2.35 -5.09
CA VAL A 139 15.14 2.79 -5.89
C VAL A 139 15.65 4.10 -5.31
N SER A 140 16.81 4.06 -4.66
CA SER A 140 17.47 5.26 -4.17
C SER A 140 18.06 6.09 -5.32
N LEU A 141 17.81 7.39 -5.32
CA LEU A 141 18.41 8.32 -6.28
C LEU A 141 19.79 8.84 -5.82
N SER A 142 20.11 8.73 -4.53
CA SER A 142 21.40 9.17 -4.00
C SER A 142 22.46 8.08 -4.05
N ASP A 143 22.08 6.82 -3.87
CA ASP A 143 23.00 5.68 -3.95
C ASP A 143 22.23 4.41 -4.32
N PHE A 144 22.20 4.11 -5.61
CA PHE A 144 21.46 2.97 -6.14
C PHE A 144 21.97 1.62 -5.59
N SER A 145 23.27 1.50 -5.40
CA SER A 145 23.90 0.21 -5.07
C SER A 145 23.73 -0.20 -3.62
N GLU A 146 23.74 0.77 -2.70
CA GLU A 146 23.76 0.49 -1.26
C GLU A 146 22.40 0.75 -0.59
N LYS A 147 21.56 1.59 -1.19
CA LYS A 147 20.32 2.10 -0.55
C LYS A 147 19.02 1.66 -1.23
N SER A 148 19.13 0.92 -2.33
CA SER A 148 17.94 0.32 -2.95
C SER A 148 17.53 -0.94 -2.21
N GLU A 149 16.24 -1.10 -1.94
CA GLU A 149 15.70 -2.20 -1.14
C GLU A 149 14.50 -2.86 -1.82
N PHE A 150 14.54 -4.19 -1.89
CA PHE A 150 13.38 -5.01 -2.25
C PHE A 150 12.70 -5.51 -0.99
N GLY A 151 11.37 -5.42 -0.94
CA GLY A 151 10.64 -5.86 0.24
C GLY A 151 9.21 -6.32 -0.03
N VAL A 152 8.62 -6.88 1.02
CA VAL A 152 7.20 -7.25 1.08
C VAL A 152 6.52 -6.28 2.03
N LYS A 153 5.33 -5.84 1.68
CA LYS A 153 4.48 -4.96 2.48
C LYS A 153 3.12 -5.63 2.69
N ILE A 154 2.53 -5.40 3.83
CA ILE A 154 1.16 -5.80 4.12
C ILE A 154 0.42 -4.54 4.55
N GLY A 155 -0.70 -4.26 3.90
CA GLY A 155 -1.61 -3.16 4.23
C GLY A 155 -2.95 -3.68 4.69
N LEU A 156 -3.57 -2.96 5.62
CA LEU A 156 -4.99 -3.07 5.95
C LEU A 156 -5.63 -1.75 5.52
N ALA A 157 -6.52 -1.80 4.56
CA ALA A 157 -7.07 -0.61 3.94
C ALA A 157 -8.59 -0.54 4.05
N TRP A 158 -9.09 0.69 4.19
CA TRP A 158 -10.49 1.01 4.22
C TRP A 158 -10.87 1.91 3.05
N TYR A 159 -11.85 1.47 2.26
CA TYR A 159 -12.46 2.24 1.18
C TYR A 159 -13.81 2.78 1.64
N PHE A 160 -14.04 4.09 1.50
CA PHE A 160 -15.30 4.73 1.89
C PHE A 160 -15.77 5.74 0.85
N GLU A 161 -17.08 5.83 0.73
CA GLU A 161 -17.72 6.72 -0.21
C GLU A 161 -17.93 8.10 0.42
N ASN A 162 -17.80 9.14 -0.42
CA ASN A 162 -18.25 10.45 -0.02
C ASN A 162 -19.78 10.46 -0.08
N SER A 163 -20.44 10.54 1.07
CA SER A 163 -21.91 10.62 1.20
C SER A 163 -22.55 11.87 0.59
N LYS A 164 -22.06 12.37 -0.54
CA LYS A 164 -22.79 13.37 -1.32
C LYS A 164 -23.87 12.65 -2.12
N LYS A 165 -25.13 12.91 -1.71
CA LYS A 165 -26.38 12.37 -2.24
C LYS A 165 -26.42 12.25 -3.77
N PRO A 166 -27.09 11.23 -4.33
CA PRO A 166 -27.28 11.05 -5.77
C PRO A 166 -28.32 12.02 -6.38
N SER A 167 -28.40 13.28 -5.96
CA SER A 167 -29.42 14.22 -6.46
C SER A 167 -29.07 14.89 -7.79
N ASP A 168 -27.84 14.79 -8.29
CA ASP A 168 -27.43 15.55 -9.49
C ASP A 168 -27.46 14.76 -10.79
N TYR A 169 -27.60 13.45 -10.77
CA TYR A 169 -27.66 12.66 -12.00
C TYR A 169 -29.06 12.55 -12.62
N VAL A 170 -30.12 12.88 -11.87
CA VAL A 170 -31.48 12.82 -12.38
C VAL A 170 -31.88 14.09 -13.17
N LYS A 171 -31.16 15.20 -13.03
CA LYS A 171 -31.48 16.46 -13.72
C LYS A 171 -30.97 16.61 -15.14
N ARG A 172 -30.18 15.65 -15.67
CA ARG A 172 -29.63 15.74 -17.05
C ARG A 172 -30.38 14.87 -18.08
N ARG A 173 -31.51 14.27 -17.70
CA ARG A 173 -32.38 13.52 -18.63
C ARG A 173 -33.80 14.11 -18.66
N LYS A 174 -33.92 15.39 -18.92
CA LYS A 174 -35.16 16.01 -19.42
C LYS A 174 -34.79 17.00 -20.50
#